data_ee49ae1a39ca7473f5c5bc0563e2c162
#
_entry.id   ee49ae1a39ca7473f5c5bc0563e2c162
#
_cell.length_a   1.000
_cell.length_b   1.000
_cell.length_c   1.000
_cell.angle_alpha   90.00
_cell.angle_beta   90.00
_cell.angle_gamma   90.00
#
_symmetry.space_group_name_H-M   'P 1'
#
loop_
_entity.id
_entity.type
_entity.pdbx_description
1 polymer ?
#
loop_
_entity_poly.entity_id
_entity_poly.type
_entity_poly.pdbx_seq_one_letter_code
_entity_poly.pdbx_strand_id
1 'polypeptide(L)'
;ALMAAALTASMLAGCGSTNPFDAAAKTFSDEGMTITLTSDFSKQSMDGYTVCYASKTAAVFALHETNDQFAAAGLNDVTLEQYAALVMQNNSSRNPVAGDDINGCPTILYDFYNEDKDVEYRYLAVMYQADDGFWLVQFASAKDDFDTYEPSFVEAAKSVSFGA
;
A
#
# COMPACT_ATOMS: atom_id res chain seq x y z
N ALA A 1 8.31 15.04 8.40
CA ALA A 1 8.69 13.69 8.82
C ALA A 1 8.22 12.73 7.75
N LEU A 2 9.15 12.11 7.03
CA LEU A 2 8.87 11.02 6.09
C LEU A 2 8.35 9.85 6.93
N MET A 3 7.05 9.66 6.95
CA MET A 3 6.40 8.62 7.73
C MET A 3 6.18 7.39 6.86
N ALA A 4 7.15 6.54 6.71
CA ALA A 4 6.84 5.13 6.49
C ALA A 4 6.29 4.57 7.82
N ALA A 5 5.08 4.97 8.18
CA ALA A 5 4.46 4.53 9.41
C ALA A 5 4.10 3.07 9.32
N ALA A 6 4.66 2.29 10.22
CA ALA A 6 4.18 0.96 10.54
C ALA A 6 2.82 1.07 11.20
N LEU A 7 1.77 1.07 10.42
CA LEU A 7 0.42 1.10 10.97
C LEU A 7 -0.06 -0.31 11.24
N THR A 8 -0.39 -0.52 12.48
CA THR A 8 -1.17 -1.67 12.93
C THR A 8 -2.56 -1.55 12.33
N ALA A 9 -2.76 -2.16 11.17
CA ALA A 9 -4.09 -2.31 10.64
C ALA A 9 -4.91 -3.16 11.61
N SER A 10 -5.75 -2.52 12.39
CA SER A 10 -6.72 -3.20 13.25
C SER A 10 -7.88 -3.76 12.42
N MET A 11 -7.57 -4.31 11.24
CA MET A 11 -8.54 -4.89 10.35
C MET A 11 -8.42 -6.40 10.36
N LEU A 12 -9.52 -7.04 10.14
CA LEU A 12 -9.60 -8.45 9.78
C LEU A 12 -9.66 -9.42 10.96
N ALA A 13 -10.73 -9.34 11.74
CA ALA A 13 -11.21 -10.49 12.49
C ALA A 13 -12.44 -11.04 11.76
N GLY A 14 -12.24 -11.91 10.79
CA GLY A 14 -13.31 -12.58 10.08
C GLY A 14 -12.93 -14.01 9.75
N CYS A 15 -13.28 -14.96 10.60
CA CYS A 15 -13.35 -16.35 10.23
C CYS A 15 -14.46 -16.53 9.18
N GLY A 16 -14.08 -16.88 7.95
CA GLY A 16 -15.01 -17.16 6.85
C GLY A 16 -14.52 -16.48 5.58
N SER A 17 -13.54 -17.10 4.90
CA SER A 17 -12.87 -16.53 3.75
C SER A 17 -13.71 -16.69 2.49
N THR A 18 -14.46 -15.68 2.14
CA THR A 18 -14.70 -15.39 0.72
C THR A 18 -13.55 -14.48 0.27
N ASN A 19 -12.88 -14.86 -0.82
CA ASN A 19 -11.85 -14.04 -1.43
C ASN A 19 -12.49 -12.69 -1.82
N PRO A 20 -12.01 -11.54 -1.27
CA PRO A 20 -12.65 -10.25 -1.54
C PRO A 20 -12.51 -9.80 -3.00
N PHE A 21 -11.67 -10.47 -3.78
CA PHE A 21 -11.48 -10.19 -5.20
C PHE A 21 -12.43 -10.95 -6.13
N ASP A 22 -13.27 -11.86 -5.59
CA ASP A 22 -14.32 -12.54 -6.36
C ASP A 22 -15.57 -11.67 -6.59
N ALA A 23 -15.69 -10.56 -5.87
CA ALA A 23 -16.79 -9.62 -6.01
C ALA A 23 -16.64 -8.74 -7.28
N ALA A 24 -17.72 -8.06 -7.66
CA ALA A 24 -17.73 -7.19 -8.84
C ALA A 24 -16.69 -6.06 -8.73
N ALA A 25 -15.97 -5.81 -9.82
CA ALA A 25 -15.01 -4.71 -9.88
C ALA A 25 -15.67 -3.35 -9.60
N LYS A 26 -14.98 -2.53 -8.85
CA LYS A 26 -15.41 -1.18 -8.47
C LYS A 26 -14.22 -0.22 -8.47
N THR A 27 -14.39 0.92 -9.13
CA THR A 27 -13.39 1.98 -9.13
C THR A 27 -13.63 2.93 -7.95
N PHE A 28 -12.56 3.26 -7.26
CA PHE A 28 -12.53 4.22 -6.17
C PHE A 28 -11.64 5.39 -6.56
N SER A 29 -12.08 6.62 -6.25
CA SER A 29 -11.29 7.84 -6.46
C SER A 29 -11.37 8.68 -5.20
N ASP A 30 -10.19 9.04 -4.65
CA ASP A 30 -10.09 9.81 -3.42
C ASP A 30 -8.73 10.49 -3.32
N GLU A 31 -8.68 11.73 -2.85
CA GLU A 31 -7.47 12.54 -2.64
C GLU A 31 -6.50 12.55 -3.86
N GLY A 32 -7.05 12.50 -5.08
CA GLY A 32 -6.26 12.49 -6.32
C GLY A 32 -5.77 11.09 -6.77
N MET A 33 -5.98 10.03 -5.99
CA MET A 33 -5.70 8.66 -6.39
C MET A 33 -6.96 7.96 -6.90
N THR A 34 -6.84 7.24 -8.01
CA THR A 34 -7.88 6.33 -8.52
C THR A 34 -7.33 4.91 -8.56
N ILE A 35 -8.13 3.94 -8.10
CA ILE A 35 -7.79 2.51 -8.07
C ILE A 35 -9.03 1.67 -8.34
N THR A 36 -8.87 0.55 -9.05
CA THR A 36 -9.92 -0.46 -9.22
C THR A 36 -9.70 -1.62 -8.26
N LEU A 37 -10.66 -1.81 -7.38
CA LEU A 37 -10.76 -2.94 -6.46
C LEU A 37 -12.06 -3.69 -6.75
N THR A 38 -12.72 -4.19 -5.72
CA THR A 38 -14.05 -4.82 -5.83
C THR A 38 -15.05 -4.15 -4.89
N SER A 39 -16.33 -4.51 -5.05
CA SER A 39 -17.42 -4.00 -4.19
C SER A 39 -17.30 -4.43 -2.72
N ASP A 40 -16.46 -5.41 -2.41
CA ASP A 40 -16.20 -5.85 -1.03
C ASP A 40 -15.31 -4.89 -0.24
N PHE A 41 -14.62 -3.96 -0.94
CA PHE A 41 -13.85 -2.92 -0.30
C PHE A 41 -14.72 -1.71 0.02
N SER A 42 -14.38 -1.02 1.11
CA SER A 42 -14.96 0.25 1.51
C SER A 42 -13.87 1.21 1.99
N LYS A 43 -14.13 2.52 1.80
CA LYS A 43 -13.24 3.56 2.33
C LYS A 43 -13.20 3.49 3.85
N GLN A 44 -11.99 3.60 4.39
CA GLN A 44 -11.71 3.71 5.81
C GLN A 44 -10.95 5.01 6.08
N SER A 45 -10.99 5.49 7.31
CA SER A 45 -10.12 6.57 7.79
C SER A 45 -9.08 5.97 8.72
N MET A 46 -7.81 6.26 8.45
CA MET A 46 -6.70 5.76 9.27
C MET A 46 -5.63 6.85 9.38
N ASP A 47 -5.27 7.18 10.62
CA ASP A 47 -4.26 8.19 10.89
C ASP A 47 -2.92 7.81 10.23
N GLY A 48 -2.28 8.79 9.58
CA GLY A 48 -1.00 8.62 8.93
C GLY A 48 -1.06 8.12 7.48
N TYR A 49 -2.26 7.84 6.96
CA TYR A 49 -2.46 7.54 5.54
C TYR A 49 -3.35 8.59 4.85
N THR A 50 -3.08 8.81 3.57
CA THR A 50 -3.88 9.71 2.73
C THR A 50 -5.18 9.05 2.33
N VAL A 51 -5.10 7.78 1.91
CA VAL A 51 -6.26 6.98 1.47
C VAL A 51 -6.15 5.58 2.06
N CYS A 52 -7.30 5.03 2.47
CA CYS A 52 -7.38 3.66 2.95
C CYS A 52 -8.67 2.99 2.48
N TYR A 53 -8.55 1.78 1.95
CA TYR A 53 -9.67 0.90 1.62
C TYR A 53 -9.50 -0.45 2.29
N ALA A 54 -10.58 -1.03 2.76
CA ALA A 54 -10.54 -2.36 3.37
C ALA A 54 -11.74 -3.21 3.01
N SER A 55 -11.49 -4.49 2.93
CA SER A 55 -12.45 -5.59 2.96
C SER A 55 -12.36 -6.33 4.30
N LYS A 56 -12.95 -7.51 4.41
CA LYS A 56 -12.83 -8.35 5.62
C LYS A 56 -11.45 -8.99 5.76
N THR A 57 -10.73 -9.24 4.67
CA THR A 57 -9.49 -10.03 4.66
C THR A 57 -8.31 -9.36 3.95
N ALA A 58 -8.53 -8.22 3.30
CA ALA A 58 -7.49 -7.47 2.62
C ALA A 58 -7.67 -5.96 2.81
N ALA A 59 -6.57 -5.22 2.71
CA ALA A 59 -6.57 -3.78 2.83
C ALA A 59 -5.60 -3.12 1.85
N VAL A 60 -5.88 -1.88 1.50
CA VAL A 60 -5.02 -1.00 0.70
C VAL A 60 -4.80 0.29 1.48
N PHE A 61 -3.54 0.65 1.68
CA PHE A 61 -3.12 1.87 2.36
C PHE A 61 -2.29 2.70 1.41
N ALA A 62 -2.64 3.96 1.22
CA ALA A 62 -1.90 4.85 0.36
C ALA A 62 -1.43 6.09 1.12
N LEU A 63 -0.16 6.43 0.94
CA LEU A 63 0.46 7.62 1.49
C LEU A 63 0.96 8.49 0.34
N HIS A 64 0.55 9.76 0.32
CA HIS A 64 1.07 10.77 -0.60
C HIS A 64 2.12 11.62 0.10
N GLU A 65 3.30 11.71 -0.47
CA GLU A 65 4.41 12.53 0.02
C GLU A 65 4.83 13.52 -1.07
N THR A 66 4.63 14.81 -0.80
CA THR A 66 4.82 15.86 -1.79
C THR A 66 6.29 16.29 -1.94
N ASN A 67 6.65 16.84 -3.10
CA ASN A 67 7.97 17.43 -3.33
C ASN A 67 8.31 18.52 -2.30
N ASP A 68 7.31 19.31 -1.84
CA ASP A 68 7.51 20.31 -0.81
C ASP A 68 7.91 19.70 0.54
N GLN A 69 7.35 18.53 0.89
CA GLN A 69 7.74 17.81 2.11
C GLN A 69 9.18 17.28 2.02
N PHE A 70 9.61 16.80 0.86
CA PHE A 70 11.00 16.40 0.61
C PHE A 70 11.94 17.59 0.70
N ALA A 71 11.62 18.70 0.04
CA ALA A 71 12.40 19.93 0.10
C ALA A 71 12.55 20.46 1.53
N ALA A 72 11.48 20.44 2.33
CA ALA A 72 11.50 20.81 3.75
C ALA A 72 12.38 19.88 4.60
N ALA A 73 12.59 18.64 4.17
CA ALA A 73 13.52 17.69 4.77
C ALA A 73 14.96 17.81 4.24
N GLY A 74 15.23 18.77 3.33
CA GLY A 74 16.53 18.98 2.71
C GLY A 74 16.84 18.03 1.54
N LEU A 75 15.83 17.33 1.02
CA LEU A 75 15.91 16.42 -0.11
C LEU A 75 15.29 17.08 -1.33
N ASN A 76 16.12 17.54 -2.28
CA ASN A 76 15.65 18.14 -3.52
C ASN A 76 15.86 17.16 -4.67
N ASP A 77 14.99 17.25 -5.70
CA ASP A 77 15.10 16.46 -6.93
C ASP A 77 15.18 14.94 -6.68
N VAL A 78 14.37 14.45 -5.74
CA VAL A 78 14.30 13.01 -5.42
C VAL A 78 13.76 12.24 -6.64
N THR A 79 14.46 11.19 -7.05
CA THR A 79 13.98 10.28 -8.11
C THR A 79 13.14 9.15 -7.50
N LEU A 80 12.39 8.44 -8.36
CA LEU A 80 11.58 7.29 -7.93
C LEU A 80 12.45 6.20 -7.30
N GLU A 81 13.66 5.95 -7.83
CA GLU A 81 14.60 4.98 -7.29
C GLU A 81 15.12 5.41 -5.90
N GLN A 82 15.39 6.70 -5.73
CA GLN A 82 15.79 7.25 -4.43
C GLN A 82 14.66 7.16 -3.42
N TYR A 83 13.42 7.45 -3.85
CA TYR A 83 12.25 7.27 -3.02
C TYR A 83 12.07 5.80 -2.59
N ALA A 84 12.20 4.85 -3.51
CA ALA A 84 12.15 3.43 -3.20
C ALA A 84 13.22 3.01 -2.21
N ALA A 85 14.45 3.53 -2.34
CA ALA A 85 15.53 3.29 -1.39
C ALA A 85 15.21 3.85 0.01
N LEU A 86 14.60 5.03 0.11
CA LEU A 86 14.15 5.62 1.38
C LEU A 86 13.06 4.76 2.04
N VAL A 87 12.09 4.30 1.26
CA VAL A 87 11.01 3.40 1.76
C VAL A 87 11.61 2.10 2.27
N MET A 88 12.54 1.49 1.52
CA MET A 88 13.26 0.28 1.93
C MET A 88 14.00 0.50 3.26
N GLN A 89 14.75 1.60 3.37
CA GLN A 89 15.51 1.94 4.58
C GLN A 89 14.60 2.16 5.78
N ASN A 90 13.49 2.88 5.61
CA ASN A 90 12.54 3.17 6.68
C ASN A 90 11.79 1.92 7.18
N ASN A 91 11.73 0.88 6.36
CA ASN A 91 11.15 -0.43 6.74
C ASN A 91 12.22 -1.49 7.07
N SER A 92 13.48 -1.12 7.26
CA SER A 92 14.60 -2.05 7.48
C SER A 92 14.38 -3.03 8.65
N SER A 93 13.67 -2.62 9.71
CA SER A 93 13.34 -3.48 10.85
C SER A 93 12.39 -4.65 10.50
N ARG A 94 11.78 -4.61 9.31
CA ARG A 94 10.86 -5.64 8.80
C ARG A 94 11.49 -6.53 7.75
N ASN A 95 12.82 -6.39 7.52
CA ASN A 95 13.56 -7.15 6.52
C ASN A 95 12.88 -7.11 5.14
N PRO A 96 12.61 -5.91 4.57
CA PRO A 96 11.96 -5.80 3.29
C PRO A 96 12.83 -6.39 2.18
N VAL A 97 12.20 -7.01 1.20
CA VAL A 97 12.85 -7.51 -0.01
C VAL A 97 12.28 -6.83 -1.24
N ALA A 98 13.14 -6.52 -2.22
CA ALA A 98 12.67 -5.99 -3.50
C ALA A 98 11.86 -7.08 -4.22
N GLY A 99 10.72 -6.69 -4.76
CA GLY A 99 9.90 -7.51 -5.67
C GLY A 99 10.13 -7.15 -7.13
N ASP A 100 9.36 -7.77 -8.00
CA ASP A 100 9.33 -7.43 -9.42
C ASP A 100 8.61 -6.10 -9.63
N ASP A 101 9.13 -5.24 -10.51
CA ASP A 101 8.49 -3.97 -10.84
C ASP A 101 7.10 -4.19 -11.46
N ILE A 102 6.14 -3.35 -11.07
CA ILE A 102 4.80 -3.33 -11.65
C ILE A 102 4.68 -2.10 -12.55
N ASN A 103 4.61 -2.29 -13.87
CA ASN A 103 4.57 -1.20 -14.86
C ASN A 103 5.73 -0.18 -14.70
N GLY A 104 6.92 -0.66 -14.34
CA GLY A 104 8.08 0.20 -14.08
C GLY A 104 8.07 0.91 -12.72
N CYS A 105 7.12 0.59 -11.86
CA CYS A 105 7.06 1.06 -10.49
C CYS A 105 7.77 0.07 -9.56
N PRO A 106 8.78 0.50 -8.79
CA PRO A 106 9.47 -0.36 -7.83
C PRO A 106 8.52 -0.94 -6.80
N THR A 107 8.78 -2.17 -6.37
CA THR A 107 8.00 -2.84 -5.32
C THR A 107 8.89 -3.36 -4.21
N ILE A 108 8.32 -3.48 -3.03
CA ILE A 108 8.91 -4.20 -1.90
C ILE A 108 7.87 -5.11 -1.25
N LEU A 109 8.36 -6.22 -0.71
CA LEU A 109 7.59 -7.16 0.11
C LEU A 109 8.17 -7.15 1.52
N TYR A 110 7.31 -7.15 2.54
CA TYR A 110 7.71 -7.28 3.93
C TYR A 110 6.61 -7.89 4.78
N ASP A 111 7.01 -8.49 5.90
CA ASP A 111 6.09 -9.09 6.85
C ASP A 111 5.99 -8.23 8.11
N PHE A 112 4.83 -8.24 8.74
CA PHE A 112 4.57 -7.60 10.02
C PHE A 112 3.72 -8.51 10.91
N TYR A 113 4.26 -8.83 12.08
CA TYR A 113 3.52 -9.59 13.08
C TYR A 113 2.77 -8.64 14.03
N ASN A 114 1.47 -8.82 14.12
CA ASN A 114 0.61 -8.08 15.04
C ASN A 114 0.42 -8.90 16.32
N GLU A 115 1.09 -8.49 17.42
CA GLU A 115 1.07 -9.19 18.70
C GLU A 115 -0.33 -9.20 19.35
N ASP A 116 -1.11 -8.13 19.18
CA ASP A 116 -2.45 -8.00 19.77
C ASP A 116 -3.45 -8.98 19.16
N LYS A 117 -3.23 -9.36 17.90
CA LYS A 117 -4.11 -10.26 17.14
C LYS A 117 -3.54 -11.65 16.95
N ASP A 118 -2.26 -11.85 17.26
CA ASP A 118 -1.52 -13.09 16.99
C ASP A 118 -1.59 -13.47 15.49
N VAL A 119 -1.40 -12.48 14.59
CA VAL A 119 -1.46 -12.66 13.14
C VAL A 119 -0.24 -12.04 12.48
N GLU A 120 0.38 -12.79 11.58
CA GLU A 120 1.40 -12.28 10.67
C GLU A 120 0.73 -11.78 9.38
N TYR A 121 1.00 -10.53 9.02
CA TYR A 121 0.56 -9.90 7.78
C TYR A 121 1.71 -9.81 6.80
N ARG A 122 1.41 -9.93 5.51
CA ARG A 122 2.34 -9.64 4.41
C ARG A 122 1.85 -8.45 3.62
N TYR A 123 2.80 -7.61 3.21
CA TYR A 123 2.57 -6.38 2.47
C TYR A 123 3.29 -6.43 1.13
N LEU A 124 2.60 -6.07 0.07
CA LEU A 124 3.16 -5.63 -1.20
C LEU A 124 3.06 -4.11 -1.25
N ALA A 125 4.17 -3.42 -1.26
CA ALA A 125 4.22 -1.96 -1.37
C ALA A 125 4.75 -1.57 -2.75
N VAL A 126 4.05 -0.66 -3.41
CA VAL A 126 4.38 -0.17 -4.76
C VAL A 126 4.60 1.32 -4.68
N MET A 127 5.73 1.79 -5.22
CA MET A 127 6.09 3.21 -5.24
C MET A 127 5.81 3.81 -6.62
N TYR A 128 5.02 4.89 -6.62
CA TYR A 128 4.65 5.61 -7.83
C TYR A 128 5.17 7.03 -7.79
N GLN A 129 5.51 7.58 -8.96
CA GLN A 129 5.78 8.99 -9.14
C GLN A 129 4.52 9.70 -9.65
N ALA A 130 4.15 10.82 -9.03
CA ALA A 130 3.13 11.75 -9.48
C ALA A 130 3.79 13.11 -9.79
N ASP A 131 3.02 14.04 -10.38
CA ASP A 131 3.55 15.35 -10.78
C ASP A 131 4.05 16.19 -9.59
N ASP A 132 3.41 16.02 -8.43
CA ASP A 132 3.68 16.80 -7.22
C ASP A 132 4.43 16.02 -6.12
N GLY A 133 4.84 14.78 -6.39
CA GLY A 133 5.56 13.95 -5.41
C GLY A 133 5.48 12.45 -5.69
N PHE A 134 5.36 11.67 -4.61
CA PHE A 134 5.34 10.23 -4.67
C PHE A 134 4.15 9.65 -3.91
N TRP A 135 3.70 8.50 -4.38
CA TRP A 135 2.71 7.69 -3.67
C TRP A 135 3.30 6.33 -3.29
N LEU A 136 3.13 5.96 -2.04
CA LEU A 136 3.37 4.62 -1.53
C LEU A 136 2.02 3.93 -1.35
N VAL A 137 1.72 2.95 -2.19
CA VAL A 137 0.47 2.17 -2.10
C VAL A 137 0.80 0.77 -1.63
N GLN A 138 0.22 0.38 -0.51
CA GLN A 138 0.50 -0.87 0.17
C GLN A 138 -0.74 -1.76 0.18
N PHE A 139 -0.59 -2.99 -0.29
CA PHE A 139 -1.61 -4.03 -0.30
C PHE A 139 -1.27 -5.04 0.79
N ALA A 140 -2.22 -5.38 1.63
CA ALA A 140 -1.98 -6.24 2.80
C ALA A 140 -3.09 -7.26 2.99
N SER A 141 -2.69 -8.44 3.44
CA SER A 141 -3.57 -9.49 3.97
C SER A 141 -2.85 -10.28 5.06
N ALA A 142 -3.55 -11.20 5.73
CA ALA A 142 -2.88 -12.22 6.50
C ALA A 142 -1.90 -12.98 5.59
N LYS A 143 -0.74 -13.37 6.12
CA LYS A 143 0.33 -14.01 5.33
C LYS A 143 -0.13 -15.29 4.68
N ASP A 144 -0.98 -16.06 5.36
CA ASP A 144 -1.51 -17.33 4.85
C ASP A 144 -2.43 -17.15 3.63
N ASP A 145 -3.07 -15.97 3.50
CA ASP A 145 -3.95 -15.64 2.38
C ASP A 145 -3.22 -14.89 1.25
N PHE A 146 -2.01 -14.38 1.52
CA PHE A 146 -1.31 -13.45 0.65
C PHE A 146 -1.05 -14.03 -0.74
N ASP A 147 -0.54 -15.25 -0.83
CA ASP A 147 -0.22 -15.88 -2.12
C ASP A 147 -1.48 -16.07 -2.99
N THR A 148 -2.65 -16.23 -2.36
CA THR A 148 -3.95 -16.30 -3.06
C THR A 148 -4.37 -14.93 -3.60
N TYR A 149 -4.07 -13.86 -2.87
CA TYR A 149 -4.50 -12.49 -3.22
C TYR A 149 -3.47 -11.73 -4.05
N GLU A 150 -2.21 -12.12 -4.03
CA GLU A 150 -1.11 -11.41 -4.71
C GLU A 150 -1.41 -11.11 -6.19
N PRO A 151 -1.92 -12.06 -7.03
CA PRO A 151 -2.26 -11.73 -8.41
C PRO A 151 -3.29 -10.59 -8.52
N SER A 152 -4.26 -10.54 -7.62
CA SER A 152 -5.28 -9.48 -7.58
C SER A 152 -4.72 -8.16 -7.06
N PHE A 153 -3.78 -8.19 -6.10
CA PHE A 153 -3.03 -7.01 -5.67
C PHE A 153 -2.22 -6.41 -6.82
N VAL A 154 -1.55 -7.25 -7.62
CA VAL A 154 -0.80 -6.80 -8.80
C VAL A 154 -1.71 -6.14 -9.83
N GLU A 155 -2.88 -6.73 -10.12
CA GLU A 155 -3.84 -6.13 -11.05
C GLU A 155 -4.43 -4.81 -10.51
N ALA A 156 -4.74 -4.75 -9.23
CA ALA A 156 -5.17 -3.51 -8.59
C ALA A 156 -4.06 -2.43 -8.64
N ALA A 157 -2.81 -2.80 -8.39
CA ALA A 157 -1.66 -1.90 -8.48
C ALA A 157 -1.48 -1.34 -9.90
N LYS A 158 -1.67 -2.16 -10.94
CA LYS A 158 -1.64 -1.71 -12.34
C LYS A 158 -2.74 -0.72 -12.69
N SER A 159 -3.85 -0.72 -11.96
CA SER A 159 -4.99 0.18 -12.16
C SER A 159 -4.82 1.54 -11.49
N VAL A 160 -3.81 1.70 -10.63
CA VAL A 160 -3.57 2.95 -9.91
C VAL A 160 -3.21 4.06 -10.89
N SER A 161 -3.87 5.19 -10.74
CA SER A 161 -3.58 6.42 -11.48
C SER A 161 -3.79 7.63 -10.57
N PHE A 162 -3.10 8.72 -10.92
CA PHE A 162 -3.16 9.98 -10.19
C PHE A 162 -3.67 11.06 -11.13
N GLY A 163 -4.64 11.84 -10.67
CA GLY A 163 -5.20 12.96 -11.37
C GLY A 163 -5.04 14.24 -10.54
N ALA A 164 -4.93 15.38 -11.25
CA ALA A 164 -4.93 16.68 -10.60
C ALA A 164 -6.30 17.00 -9.99
#